data_aded5b9576bccaf10473f1d2cfd1afeb
#
_entry.id   aded5b9576bccaf10473f1d2cfd1afeb
#
_cell.length_a   1.000
_cell.length_b   1.000
_cell.length_c   1.000
_cell.angle_alpha   90.00
_cell.angle_beta   90.00
_cell.angle_gamma   90.00
#
_symmetry.space_group_name_H-M   'P 1'
#
loop_
_entity.id
_entity.type
_entity.pdbx_description
1 polymer ?
#
loop_
_entity_poly.entity_id
_entity_poly.type
_entity_poly.pdbx_seq_one_letter_code
_entity_poly.pdbx_strand_id
1 'polypeptide(L)'
;MIDLKRNSKKELVPATGVRVRKSSIYQPNQSEDFKVSRGKFSNFLTCKKCFYMDRVIGLDAPGTPGWTLNETTDLLLKKEFDECRELQRPHRLFEANGLAHLVPFDHPDMDKWRDSLRHGLMSRFGDTNIILTGGVDDIWQDTETGELIVVDYKSQANFKPLDPDS
;
A
#
# COMPACT_ATOMS: atom_id res chain seq x y z
N MET A 1 4.00 -15.67 17.41
CA MET A 1 3.74 -14.94 18.69
C MET A 1 2.62 -13.96 18.40
N ILE A 2 1.54 -13.97 19.14
CA ILE A 2 0.44 -13.02 18.97
C ILE A 2 0.92 -11.68 19.51
N ASP A 3 0.85 -10.64 18.69
CA ASP A 3 1.18 -9.29 19.13
C ASP A 3 0.14 -8.82 20.15
N LEU A 4 0.59 -8.27 21.28
CA LEU A 4 -0.29 -7.77 22.30
C LEU A 4 -0.72 -6.35 21.95
N LYS A 5 -2.01 -6.05 22.12
CA LYS A 5 -2.56 -4.74 21.83
C LYS A 5 -1.85 -3.66 22.65
N ARG A 6 -1.45 -2.58 21.99
CA ARG A 6 -0.85 -1.41 22.62
C ARG A 6 -1.68 -0.16 22.34
N ASN A 7 -1.71 0.75 23.29
CA ASN A 7 -2.30 2.07 23.11
C ASN A 7 -1.34 3.03 22.37
N SER A 8 -1.74 4.28 22.17
CA SER A 8 -0.91 5.32 21.54
C SER A 8 0.40 5.62 22.27
N LYS A 9 0.47 5.31 23.59
CA LYS A 9 1.67 5.45 24.42
C LYS A 9 2.57 4.22 24.41
N LYS A 10 2.27 3.24 23.53
CA LYS A 10 2.94 1.93 23.44
C LYS A 10 2.81 1.02 24.66
N GLU A 11 1.90 1.32 25.59
CA GLU A 11 1.61 0.50 26.77
C GLU A 11 0.70 -0.68 26.38
N LEU A 12 0.93 -1.84 27.02
CA LEU A 12 0.09 -3.03 26.83
C LEU A 12 -1.31 -2.77 27.38
N VAL A 13 -2.32 -3.06 26.59
CA VAL A 13 -3.73 -2.95 26.99
C VAL A 13 -4.49 -4.22 26.63
N PRO A 14 -5.62 -4.52 27.32
CA PRO A 14 -6.42 -5.69 27.00
C PRO A 14 -6.90 -5.69 25.55
N ALA A 15 -6.73 -6.79 24.85
CA ALA A 15 -7.29 -7.01 23.54
C ALA A 15 -8.73 -7.51 23.66
N THR A 16 -9.69 -6.66 23.32
CA THR A 16 -11.12 -6.99 23.39
C THR A 16 -11.65 -7.72 22.16
N GLY A 17 -10.85 -7.84 21.10
CA GLY A 17 -11.28 -8.41 19.81
C GLY A 17 -12.31 -7.56 19.07
N VAL A 18 -12.56 -6.33 19.51
CA VAL A 18 -13.54 -5.42 18.92
C VAL A 18 -12.85 -4.12 18.49
N ARG A 19 -13.21 -3.62 17.29
CA ARG A 19 -12.71 -2.36 16.77
C ARG A 19 -13.21 -1.18 17.59
N VAL A 20 -12.29 -0.38 18.06
CA VAL A 20 -12.59 0.86 18.79
C VAL A 20 -13.00 1.98 17.85
N ARG A 21 -12.34 2.06 16.66
CA ARG A 21 -12.59 3.12 15.68
C ARG A 21 -13.85 2.81 14.86
N LYS A 22 -14.97 3.43 15.23
CA LYS A 22 -16.29 3.25 14.59
C LYS A 22 -16.29 3.62 13.10
N SER A 23 -15.55 4.66 12.69
CA SER A 23 -15.44 5.06 11.27
C SER A 23 -14.77 4.02 10.36
N SER A 24 -14.21 2.94 10.93
CA SER A 24 -13.67 1.80 10.18
C SER A 24 -14.66 0.63 10.08
N ILE A 25 -15.89 0.78 10.57
CA ILE A 25 -16.97 -0.20 10.55
C ILE A 25 -18.08 0.35 9.67
N TYR A 26 -18.42 -0.37 8.61
CA TYR A 26 -19.53 -0.01 7.72
C TYR A 26 -20.87 -0.25 8.41
N GLN A 27 -21.72 0.77 8.41
CA GLN A 27 -23.09 0.62 8.89
C GLN A 27 -23.99 0.33 7.70
N PRO A 28 -24.77 -0.75 7.72
CA PRO A 28 -25.73 -1.03 6.66
C PRO A 28 -26.64 0.18 6.42
N ASN A 29 -26.82 0.54 5.15
CA ASN A 29 -27.63 1.70 4.70
C ASN A 29 -27.09 3.07 5.09
N GLN A 30 -25.80 3.20 5.49
CA GLN A 30 -25.21 4.52 5.67
C GLN A 30 -25.14 5.26 4.32
N SER A 31 -25.40 6.57 4.35
CA SER A 31 -25.29 7.46 3.19
C SER A 31 -23.87 7.98 2.99
N GLU A 32 -23.10 8.05 4.07
CA GLU A 32 -21.74 8.58 4.07
C GLU A 32 -20.77 7.65 3.35
N ASP A 33 -19.78 8.26 2.70
CA ASP A 33 -18.72 7.51 2.02
C ASP A 33 -17.93 6.62 2.99
N PHE A 34 -17.72 5.37 2.60
CA PHE A 34 -16.93 4.41 3.36
C PHE A 34 -15.66 4.04 2.62
N LYS A 35 -14.51 4.32 3.23
CA LYS A 35 -13.20 4.06 2.64
C LYS A 35 -12.76 2.61 2.88
N VAL A 36 -12.41 1.93 1.79
CA VAL A 36 -11.85 0.58 1.79
C VAL A 36 -10.44 0.65 1.19
N SER A 37 -9.42 0.38 2.01
CA SER A 37 -8.04 0.37 1.52
C SER A 37 -7.76 -0.83 0.62
N ARG A 38 -6.75 -0.74 -0.25
CA ARG A 38 -6.28 -1.84 -1.12
C ARG A 38 -6.13 -3.15 -0.34
N GLY A 39 -5.46 -3.11 0.81
CA GLY A 39 -5.25 -4.32 1.62
C GLY A 39 -6.57 -4.91 2.14
N LYS A 40 -7.56 -4.08 2.47
CA LYS A 40 -8.88 -4.56 2.90
C LYS A 40 -9.73 -5.05 1.72
N PHE A 41 -9.57 -4.45 0.57
CA PHE A 41 -10.18 -4.97 -0.66
C PHE A 41 -9.59 -6.35 -1.04
N SER A 42 -8.28 -6.52 -0.92
CA SER A 42 -7.63 -7.83 -1.07
C SER A 42 -8.17 -8.87 -0.09
N ASN A 43 -8.38 -8.49 1.18
CA ASN A 43 -9.01 -9.37 2.17
C ASN A 43 -10.44 -9.77 1.77
N PHE A 44 -11.20 -8.86 1.16
CA PHE A 44 -12.54 -9.18 0.63
C PHE A 44 -12.48 -10.22 -0.48
N LEU A 45 -11.53 -10.08 -1.41
CA LEU A 45 -11.34 -11.07 -2.48
C LEU A 45 -10.93 -12.43 -1.95
N THR A 46 -10.07 -12.46 -0.93
CA THR A 46 -9.57 -13.70 -0.32
C THR A 46 -10.64 -14.39 0.54
N CYS A 47 -11.36 -13.63 1.36
CA CYS A 47 -12.34 -14.18 2.29
C CYS A 47 -13.43 -13.16 2.60
N LYS A 48 -14.54 -13.20 1.88
CA LYS A 48 -15.70 -12.32 2.08
C LYS A 48 -16.26 -12.37 3.50
N LYS A 49 -16.30 -13.56 4.11
CA LYS A 49 -16.75 -13.74 5.49
C LYS A 49 -15.82 -13.03 6.49
N CYS A 50 -14.52 -13.17 6.33
CA CYS A 50 -13.54 -12.51 7.18
C CYS A 50 -13.63 -10.98 7.04
N PHE A 51 -13.80 -10.48 5.82
CA PHE A 51 -14.02 -9.07 5.57
C PHE A 51 -15.30 -8.54 6.24
N TYR A 52 -16.41 -9.27 6.14
CA TYR A 52 -17.67 -8.92 6.80
C TYR A 52 -17.50 -8.82 8.32
N MET A 53 -16.86 -9.83 8.92
CA MET A 53 -16.58 -9.84 10.37
C MET A 53 -15.72 -8.63 10.78
N ASP A 54 -14.72 -8.29 9.97
CA ASP A 54 -13.81 -7.16 10.22
C ASP A 54 -14.51 -5.80 10.03
N ARG A 55 -15.24 -5.62 8.91
CA ARG A 55 -15.70 -4.29 8.47
C ARG A 55 -17.17 -3.98 8.75
N VAL A 56 -17.98 -4.97 9.03
CA VAL A 56 -19.41 -4.79 9.34
C VAL A 56 -19.70 -5.15 10.81
N ILE A 57 -19.21 -6.30 11.27
CA ILE A 57 -19.38 -6.71 12.68
C ILE A 57 -18.38 -5.98 13.60
N GLY A 58 -17.22 -5.59 13.07
CA GLY A 58 -16.21 -4.87 13.83
C GLY A 58 -15.31 -5.76 14.69
N LEU A 59 -15.12 -7.02 14.30
CA LEU A 59 -14.13 -7.88 14.96
C LEU A 59 -12.73 -7.46 14.53
N ASP A 60 -11.83 -7.37 15.51
CA ASP A 60 -10.44 -6.98 15.28
C ASP A 60 -9.53 -8.22 15.40
N ALA A 61 -8.95 -8.61 14.27
CA ALA A 61 -8.02 -9.73 14.24
C ALA A 61 -6.75 -9.38 15.05
N PRO A 62 -6.07 -10.36 15.65
CA PRO A 62 -4.77 -10.14 16.26
C PRO A 62 -3.78 -9.53 15.27
N GLY A 63 -3.00 -8.55 15.73
CA GLY A 63 -1.94 -7.94 14.93
C GLY A 63 -0.79 -8.93 14.68
N THR A 64 -0.06 -8.69 13.58
CA THR A 64 1.22 -9.35 13.31
C THR A 64 2.36 -8.38 13.59
N PRO A 65 3.55 -8.87 14.01
CA PRO A 65 4.73 -8.03 14.14
C PRO A 65 5.06 -7.29 12.84
N GLY A 66 5.50 -6.04 12.96
CA GLY A 66 5.95 -5.25 11.80
C GLY A 66 7.24 -5.81 11.18
N TRP A 67 7.44 -5.57 9.90
CA TRP A 67 8.61 -6.00 9.11
C TRP A 67 9.57 -4.81 8.92
N THR A 68 10.29 -4.45 9.97
CA THR A 68 11.14 -3.24 10.00
C THR A 68 12.25 -3.23 8.95
N LEU A 69 12.83 -4.40 8.62
CA LEU A 69 13.87 -4.50 7.60
C LEU A 69 13.33 -4.14 6.20
N ASN A 70 12.13 -4.59 5.89
CA ASN A 70 11.48 -4.28 4.62
C ASN A 70 11.17 -2.79 4.49
N GLU A 71 10.75 -2.14 5.57
CA GLU A 71 10.51 -0.68 5.60
C GLU A 71 11.77 0.12 5.29
N THR A 72 12.92 -0.29 5.85
CA THR A 72 14.20 0.38 5.60
C THR A 72 14.67 0.20 4.15
N THR A 73 14.56 -1.00 3.61
CA THR A 73 14.94 -1.30 2.22
C THR A 73 14.07 -0.51 1.24
N ASP A 74 12.76 -0.47 1.47
CA ASP A 74 11.81 0.30 0.67
C ASP A 74 12.14 1.80 0.68
N LEU A 75 12.42 2.35 1.86
CA LEU A 75 12.80 3.77 2.00
C LEU A 75 14.09 4.11 1.24
N LEU A 76 15.12 3.26 1.32
CA LEU A 76 16.38 3.49 0.61
C LEU A 76 16.18 3.43 -0.91
N LEU A 77 15.42 2.46 -1.39
CA LEU A 77 15.13 2.30 -2.80
C LEU A 77 14.35 3.51 -3.35
N LYS A 78 13.30 3.94 -2.65
CA LYS A 78 12.54 5.14 -3.01
C LYS A 78 13.43 6.37 -3.12
N LYS A 79 14.38 6.53 -2.21
CA LYS A 79 15.32 7.64 -2.23
C LYS A 79 16.23 7.61 -3.47
N GLU A 80 16.77 6.45 -3.85
CA GLU A 80 17.56 6.29 -5.07
C GLU A 80 16.75 6.66 -6.32
N PHE A 81 15.48 6.20 -6.39
CA PHE A 81 14.60 6.54 -7.50
C PHE A 81 14.19 8.01 -7.52
N ASP A 82 14.06 8.67 -6.36
CA ASP A 82 13.76 10.10 -6.29
C ASP A 82 14.92 10.95 -6.83
N GLU A 83 16.17 10.58 -6.56
CA GLU A 83 17.34 11.22 -7.18
C GLU A 83 17.33 11.07 -8.72
N CYS A 84 16.93 9.91 -9.24
CA CYS A 84 16.77 9.70 -10.67
C CYS A 84 15.60 10.51 -11.26
N ARG A 85 14.50 10.68 -10.51
CA ARG A 85 13.35 11.50 -10.89
C ARG A 85 13.72 12.98 -11.03
N GLU A 86 14.43 13.52 -10.04
CA GLU A 86 14.90 14.92 -10.09
C GLU A 86 15.80 15.19 -11.32
N LEU A 87 16.63 14.21 -11.68
CA LEU A 87 17.55 14.30 -12.79
C LEU A 87 16.95 13.84 -14.13
N GLN A 88 15.71 13.32 -14.14
CA GLN A 88 15.02 12.74 -15.31
C GLN A 88 15.92 11.76 -16.07
N ARG A 89 16.56 10.85 -15.33
CA ARG A 89 17.46 9.83 -15.89
C ARG A 89 17.02 8.42 -15.47
N PRO A 90 17.36 7.39 -16.26
CA PRO A 90 17.12 6.02 -15.87
C PRO A 90 17.91 5.66 -14.59
N HIS A 91 17.35 4.78 -13.79
CA HIS A 91 18.05 4.21 -12.67
C HIS A 91 19.08 3.17 -13.15
N ARG A 92 20.20 3.01 -12.42
CA ARG A 92 21.26 2.02 -12.76
C ARG A 92 20.75 0.60 -12.98
N LEU A 93 19.70 0.19 -12.27
CA LEU A 93 19.05 -1.10 -12.47
C LEU A 93 18.34 -1.20 -13.81
N PHE A 94 17.82 -0.11 -14.35
CA PHE A 94 17.17 -0.09 -15.66
C PHE A 94 18.21 -0.28 -16.76
N GLU A 95 19.31 0.44 -16.70
CA GLU A 95 20.42 0.32 -17.65
C GLU A 95 20.98 -1.11 -17.68
N ALA A 96 21.19 -1.70 -16.48
CA ALA A 96 21.72 -3.06 -16.33
C ALA A 96 20.79 -4.15 -16.89
N ASN A 97 19.48 -3.87 -17.01
CA ASN A 97 18.46 -4.83 -17.44
C ASN A 97 17.82 -4.48 -18.81
N GLY A 98 18.43 -3.58 -19.58
CA GLY A 98 17.92 -3.20 -20.91
C GLY A 98 16.66 -2.33 -20.87
N LEU A 99 16.38 -1.68 -19.74
CA LEU A 99 15.22 -0.82 -19.51
C LEU A 99 15.61 0.67 -19.44
N ALA A 100 16.66 1.08 -20.16
CA ALA A 100 17.16 2.46 -20.15
C ALA A 100 16.16 3.50 -20.69
N HIS A 101 15.12 3.06 -21.38
CA HIS A 101 14.00 3.90 -21.81
C HIS A 101 13.02 4.24 -20.69
N LEU A 102 13.11 3.60 -19.51
CA LEU A 102 12.26 3.89 -18.35
C LEU A 102 12.92 4.94 -17.46
N VAL A 103 12.14 5.94 -17.07
CA VAL A 103 12.54 6.95 -16.08
C VAL A 103 11.47 7.04 -14.98
N PRO A 104 11.83 7.41 -13.74
CA PRO A 104 10.84 7.71 -12.72
C PRO A 104 10.00 8.92 -13.14
N PHE A 105 8.67 8.77 -13.12
CA PHE A 105 7.75 9.81 -13.57
C PHE A 105 7.73 10.98 -12.59
N ASP A 106 7.97 12.19 -13.10
CA ASP A 106 7.92 13.41 -12.31
C ASP A 106 6.50 13.99 -12.30
N HIS A 107 5.94 14.13 -11.10
CA HIS A 107 4.62 14.71 -10.91
C HIS A 107 4.52 15.41 -9.53
N PRO A 108 3.93 16.62 -9.45
CA PRO A 108 3.85 17.39 -8.20
C PRO A 108 3.05 16.70 -7.09
N ASP A 109 2.19 15.76 -7.41
CA ASP A 109 1.40 14.99 -6.44
C ASP A 109 2.00 13.60 -6.11
N MET A 110 3.22 13.28 -6.55
CA MET A 110 3.83 11.97 -6.33
C MET A 110 3.86 11.60 -4.83
N ASP A 111 4.29 12.52 -3.97
CA ASP A 111 4.33 12.30 -2.52
C ASP A 111 2.94 12.05 -1.93
N LYS A 112 1.91 12.71 -2.45
CA LYS A 112 0.52 12.46 -2.03
C LYS A 112 0.05 11.08 -2.46
N TRP A 113 0.37 10.65 -3.68
CA TRP A 113 -0.01 9.32 -4.19
C TRP A 113 0.67 8.19 -3.42
N ARG A 114 1.89 8.42 -2.92
CA ARG A 114 2.64 7.49 -2.07
C ARG A 114 2.13 7.44 -0.63
N ASP A 115 1.58 8.53 -0.10
CA ASP A 115 1.05 8.60 1.28
C ASP A 115 -0.34 7.97 1.39
N SER A 116 -0.41 6.65 1.30
CA SER A 116 -1.65 5.89 1.38
C SER A 116 -2.41 6.04 2.71
N LEU A 117 -1.76 6.55 3.76
CA LEU A 117 -2.38 6.69 5.09
C LEU A 117 -3.20 7.96 5.22
N ARG A 118 -2.77 9.07 4.59
CA ARG A 118 -3.42 10.38 4.72
C ARG A 118 -4.07 10.83 3.42
N HIS A 119 -3.43 10.53 2.29
CA HIS A 119 -3.81 10.98 0.96
C HIS A 119 -4.05 9.77 0.04
N GLY A 120 -3.05 9.38 -0.72
CA GLY A 120 -3.11 8.28 -1.68
C GLY A 120 -4.01 8.58 -2.88
N LEU A 121 -4.32 7.53 -3.61
CA LEU A 121 -5.28 7.52 -4.70
C LEU A 121 -6.64 7.06 -4.20
N MET A 122 -7.71 7.62 -4.74
CA MET A 122 -9.07 7.29 -4.36
C MET A 122 -9.95 7.16 -5.60
N SER A 123 -10.80 6.15 -5.62
CA SER A 123 -11.79 5.94 -6.67
C SER A 123 -13.10 5.43 -6.07
N ARG A 124 -14.22 5.97 -6.54
CA ARG A 124 -15.55 5.49 -6.15
C ARG A 124 -15.87 4.18 -6.88
N PHE A 125 -16.41 3.22 -6.17
CA PHE A 125 -16.86 1.97 -6.76
C PHE A 125 -18.28 2.13 -7.33
N GLY A 126 -18.36 2.38 -8.63
CA GLY A 126 -19.63 2.62 -9.33
C GLY A 126 -20.45 3.74 -8.67
N ASP A 127 -21.76 3.55 -8.59
CA ASP A 127 -22.71 4.49 -7.97
C ASP A 127 -22.92 4.23 -6.47
N THR A 128 -21.96 3.53 -5.82
CA THR A 128 -22.04 3.20 -4.39
C THR A 128 -21.38 4.27 -3.53
N ASN A 129 -21.57 4.21 -2.22
CA ASN A 129 -20.82 5.01 -1.24
C ASN A 129 -19.48 4.37 -0.84
N ILE A 130 -18.98 3.39 -1.58
CA ILE A 130 -17.68 2.76 -1.32
C ILE A 130 -16.59 3.50 -2.09
N ILE A 131 -15.59 3.97 -1.34
CA ILE A 131 -14.39 4.60 -1.89
C ILE A 131 -13.22 3.64 -1.72
N LEU A 132 -12.67 3.15 -2.82
CA LEU A 132 -11.42 2.39 -2.81
C LEU A 132 -10.26 3.37 -2.63
N THR A 133 -9.36 3.04 -1.70
CA THR A 133 -8.19 3.87 -1.42
C THR A 133 -6.92 3.04 -1.46
N GLY A 134 -5.83 3.63 -1.93
CA GLY A 134 -4.52 2.99 -1.96
C GLY A 134 -3.42 4.00 -2.20
N GLY A 135 -2.19 3.56 -2.10
CA GLY A 135 -1.02 4.31 -2.55
C GLY A 135 -0.27 3.49 -3.59
N VAL A 136 0.56 4.15 -4.35
CA VAL A 136 1.56 3.54 -5.21
C VAL A 136 2.92 3.60 -4.50
N ASP A 137 3.80 2.66 -4.78
CA ASP A 137 5.18 2.80 -4.33
C ASP A 137 5.93 3.73 -5.26
N ASP A 138 5.71 3.59 -6.58
CA ASP A 138 6.23 4.49 -7.59
C ASP A 138 5.41 4.46 -8.88
N ILE A 139 5.72 5.41 -9.78
CA ILE A 139 5.27 5.43 -11.18
C ILE A 139 6.49 5.69 -12.04
N TRP A 140 6.66 4.89 -13.09
CA TRP A 140 7.69 5.08 -14.10
C TRP A 140 7.06 5.46 -15.42
N GLN A 141 7.82 6.15 -16.24
CA GLN A 141 7.41 6.52 -17.59
C GLN A 141 8.34 5.88 -18.62
N ASP A 142 7.75 5.26 -19.60
CA ASP A 142 8.43 4.87 -20.81
C ASP A 142 8.62 6.12 -21.69
N THR A 143 9.88 6.49 -21.95
CA THR A 143 10.22 7.69 -22.70
C THR A 143 9.99 7.52 -24.21
N GLU A 144 9.87 6.29 -24.72
CA GLU A 144 9.63 6.00 -26.12
C GLU A 144 8.14 6.02 -26.47
N THR A 145 7.29 5.49 -25.56
CA THR A 145 5.84 5.39 -25.79
C THR A 145 5.04 6.45 -25.05
N GLY A 146 5.59 7.02 -23.98
CA GLY A 146 4.91 7.92 -23.06
C GLY A 146 4.01 7.21 -22.05
N GLU A 147 3.96 5.88 -22.04
CA GLU A 147 3.14 5.11 -21.11
C GLU A 147 3.60 5.25 -19.68
N LEU A 148 2.64 5.24 -18.73
CA LEU A 148 2.90 5.25 -17.30
C LEU A 148 2.73 3.85 -16.72
N ILE A 149 3.73 3.41 -15.95
CA ILE A 149 3.82 2.09 -15.34
C ILE A 149 3.69 2.25 -13.83
N VAL A 150 2.66 1.65 -13.25
CA VAL A 150 2.51 1.60 -11.78
C VAL A 150 3.45 0.53 -11.23
N VAL A 151 4.24 0.92 -10.23
CA VAL A 151 5.30 0.10 -9.66
C VAL A 151 5.01 -0.20 -8.20
N ASP A 152 5.32 -1.43 -7.78
CA ASP A 152 5.23 -1.88 -6.40
C ASP A 152 6.57 -2.53 -6.01
N TYR A 153 7.23 -1.99 -5.00
CA TYR A 153 8.52 -2.47 -4.54
C TYR A 153 8.33 -3.66 -3.60
N LYS A 154 9.00 -4.78 -3.90
CA LYS A 154 8.99 -5.96 -3.06
C LYS A 154 10.39 -6.32 -2.63
N SER A 155 10.62 -6.38 -1.33
CA SER A 155 11.82 -6.95 -0.75
C SER A 155 11.52 -8.32 -0.16
N GLN A 156 12.41 -9.27 -0.42
CA GLN A 156 12.35 -10.58 0.20
C GLN A 156 13.75 -11.05 0.59
N ALA A 157 13.87 -11.74 1.72
CA ALA A 157 15.09 -12.45 2.08
C ALA A 157 15.11 -13.78 1.31
N ASN A 158 15.91 -13.85 0.26
CA ASN A 158 16.11 -15.08 -0.50
C ASN A 158 17.60 -15.28 -0.77
N PHE A 159 18.08 -16.51 -0.62
CA PHE A 159 19.47 -16.90 -0.94
C PHE A 159 19.64 -17.36 -2.38
N LYS A 160 18.56 -17.45 -3.14
CA LYS A 160 18.58 -17.79 -4.57
C LYS A 160 18.34 -16.53 -5.39
N PRO A 161 18.93 -16.42 -6.59
CA PRO A 161 18.55 -15.39 -7.55
C PRO A 161 17.04 -15.40 -7.77
N LEU A 162 16.46 -14.21 -7.96
CA LEU A 162 15.05 -14.11 -8.34
C LEU A 162 14.87 -14.71 -9.74
N ASP A 163 13.89 -15.56 -9.87
CA ASP A 163 13.43 -16.04 -11.18
C ASP A 163 12.40 -15.01 -11.68
N PRO A 164 12.67 -14.31 -12.79
CA PRO A 164 11.74 -13.32 -13.33
C PRO A 164 10.41 -13.93 -13.78
N ASP A 165 10.35 -15.24 -13.99
CA ASP A 165 9.18 -15.96 -14.47
C ASP A 165 8.39 -16.64 -13.32
N SER A 166 8.75 -16.40 -12.04
CA SER A 166 8.14 -17.03 -10.86
C SER A 166 7.02 -16.20 -10.21
#